data_c1a64b9c33e218b3421d6e898de21e6a
#
_entry.id   c1a64b9c33e218b3421d6e898de21e6a
#
_cell.length_a   1.000
_cell.length_b   1.000
_cell.length_c   1.000
_cell.angle_alpha   90.00
_cell.angle_beta   90.00
_cell.angle_gamma   90.00
#
_symmetry.space_group_name_H-M   'P 1'
#
loop_
_entity.id
_entity.type
_entity.pdbx_description
1 polymer ?
#
loop_
_entity_poly.entity_id
_entity_poly.type
_entity_poly.pdbx_seq_one_letter_code
_entity_poly.pdbx_strand_id
1 'polypeptide(L)'
;VLVSRDWNKSDHYALILSGAQPIYMDPYPLSEYTMYGAVPVETIKRHLLTLKAEGKLHRVRMLLLTNCTFDGVTYNTRRTMEEVLAIKPDIIFVWDEAWFAFAQFTPTSRRRMGMDAARELRKRYKTPEYRKKYEQWKEENKGIENDPERMATTRLLPDPAQARLRVYSTQSTHKTLTALRQGSMIHIHDMEFENEAEDAFLEAYMTHTSTSPNYQILASLDVGRRQVELEGYELVSKSIELAMMLRERVHTHPLLRKYFKVLGPGSLIPKPYRQSGIDYYYDLQTGWARMEDAWYHDEFALDPTRVTLQIANTGMDGDTFRAFLQEHHDIQINKTTRNTVLFMIHIGTTRGAIAQLIESLTNIASDLEERHEDIKAVARGIHNTRVNELSFKLPPLPNFSAFHEAFREDPSAKSIEGNMRKAFFLSYDGTLCTYLKMGGSITKAIEEGK
;
A
#
# COMPACT_ATOMS: atom_id res chain seq x y z
N VAL A 1 5.41 14.57 -11.46
CA VAL A 1 4.52 13.74 -10.63
C VAL A 1 5.27 13.26 -9.42
N LEU A 2 4.71 13.46 -8.19
CA LEU A 2 5.23 12.86 -6.97
C LEU A 2 4.65 11.45 -6.85
N VAL A 3 5.51 10.45 -6.63
CA VAL A 3 5.10 9.03 -6.59
C VAL A 3 5.83 8.27 -5.51
N SER A 4 5.15 7.27 -4.93
CA SER A 4 5.83 6.31 -4.05
C SER A 4 6.73 5.39 -4.87
N ARG A 5 7.90 5.04 -4.34
CA ARG A 5 8.87 4.20 -5.07
C ARG A 5 8.44 2.73 -5.19
N ASP A 6 7.56 2.26 -4.33
CA ASP A 6 7.04 0.88 -4.26
C ASP A 6 5.73 0.65 -5.01
N TRP A 7 5.37 1.53 -5.94
CA TRP A 7 4.10 1.49 -6.68
C TRP A 7 4.04 0.40 -7.76
N ASN A 8 2.86 0.25 -8.36
CA ASN A 8 2.64 -0.80 -9.34
C ASN A 8 3.37 -0.52 -10.67
N LYS A 9 3.81 -1.59 -11.34
CA LYS A 9 4.47 -1.53 -12.64
C LYS A 9 3.65 -0.79 -13.70
N SER A 10 2.31 -0.90 -13.69
CA SER A 10 1.43 -0.21 -14.64
C SER A 10 1.52 1.31 -14.54
N ASP A 11 1.74 1.84 -13.33
CA ASP A 11 1.88 3.28 -13.12
C ASP A 11 3.21 3.80 -13.68
N HIS A 12 4.28 2.99 -13.59
CA HIS A 12 5.54 3.29 -14.28
C HIS A 12 5.36 3.43 -15.78
N TYR A 13 4.64 2.49 -16.39
CA TYR A 13 4.37 2.57 -17.82
C TYR A 13 3.49 3.76 -18.18
N ALA A 14 2.52 4.11 -17.33
CA ALA A 14 1.70 5.30 -17.52
C ALA A 14 2.55 6.59 -17.55
N LEU A 15 3.56 6.71 -16.67
CA LEU A 15 4.49 7.85 -16.72
C LEU A 15 5.33 7.88 -17.97
N ILE A 16 5.83 6.72 -18.42
CA ILE A 16 6.61 6.62 -19.67
C ILE A 16 5.75 7.06 -20.85
N LEU A 17 4.50 6.55 -20.94
CA LEU A 17 3.59 6.89 -22.03
C LEU A 17 3.19 8.37 -22.01
N SER A 18 2.94 8.94 -20.84
CA SER A 18 2.59 10.36 -20.71
C SER A 18 3.77 11.33 -20.85
N GLY A 19 5.01 10.84 -20.78
CA GLY A 19 6.21 11.68 -20.74
C GLY A 19 6.35 12.47 -19.44
N ALA A 20 5.60 12.13 -18.40
CA ALA A 20 5.64 12.79 -17.11
C ALA A 20 6.94 12.45 -16.37
N GLN A 21 7.56 13.44 -15.73
CA GLN A 21 8.75 13.23 -14.90
C GLN A 21 8.35 12.84 -13.48
N PRO A 22 8.77 11.66 -12.98
CA PRO A 22 8.53 11.26 -11.60
C PRO A 22 9.52 11.93 -10.65
N ILE A 23 9.04 12.22 -9.44
CA ILE A 23 9.86 12.45 -8.26
C ILE A 23 9.50 11.34 -7.30
N TYR A 24 10.44 10.44 -7.06
CA TYR A 24 10.23 9.30 -6.21
C TYR A 24 10.34 9.68 -4.74
N MET A 25 9.37 9.21 -3.96
CA MET A 25 9.36 9.35 -2.52
C MET A 25 9.55 7.97 -1.90
N ASP A 26 10.45 7.88 -0.93
CA ASP A 26 10.74 6.61 -0.28
C ASP A 26 9.71 6.34 0.84
N PRO A 27 9.05 5.17 0.80
CA PRO A 27 8.25 4.69 1.92
C PRO A 27 9.17 4.30 3.09
N TYR A 28 8.63 4.29 4.31
CA TYR A 28 9.44 3.89 5.47
C TYR A 28 9.83 2.41 5.39
N PRO A 29 11.08 2.07 5.78
CA PRO A 29 11.57 0.70 5.69
C PRO A 29 11.05 -0.17 6.84
N LEU A 30 10.76 -1.43 6.53
CA LEU A 30 10.43 -2.51 7.47
C LEU A 30 11.48 -3.62 7.32
N SER A 31 12.72 -3.29 7.72
CA SER A 31 13.91 -4.12 7.48
C SER A 31 13.81 -5.51 8.10
N GLU A 32 13.13 -5.64 9.26
CA GLU A 32 12.88 -6.93 9.92
C GLU A 32 12.07 -7.91 9.06
N TYR A 33 11.35 -7.41 8.06
CA TYR A 33 10.45 -8.20 7.21
C TYR A 33 10.81 -8.12 5.73
N THR A 34 11.94 -7.47 5.40
CA THR A 34 12.39 -7.24 4.02
C THR A 34 11.30 -6.61 3.13
N MET A 35 10.61 -5.60 3.65
CA MET A 35 9.55 -4.88 2.94
C MET A 35 9.56 -3.38 3.27
N TYR A 36 8.74 -2.63 2.54
CA TYR A 36 8.48 -1.22 2.79
C TYR A 36 7.03 -1.02 3.24
N GLY A 37 6.80 0.04 4.01
CA GLY A 37 5.45 0.47 4.40
C GLY A 37 4.86 1.48 3.42
N ALA A 38 4.52 2.68 3.91
CA ALA A 38 3.92 3.76 3.13
C ALA A 38 4.77 5.03 3.20
N VAL A 39 4.49 6.00 2.34
CA VAL A 39 5.20 7.29 2.34
C VAL A 39 4.59 8.22 3.38
N PRO A 40 5.34 8.65 4.42
CA PRO A 40 4.83 9.59 5.42
C PRO A 40 4.40 10.92 4.83
N VAL A 41 3.35 11.53 5.37
CA VAL A 41 2.88 12.86 4.95
C VAL A 41 3.98 13.91 5.11
N GLU A 42 4.80 13.78 6.15
CA GLU A 42 5.98 14.63 6.33
C GLU A 42 6.95 14.53 5.15
N THR A 43 7.23 13.31 4.65
CA THR A 43 8.08 13.11 3.47
C THR A 43 7.49 13.79 2.23
N ILE A 44 6.19 13.66 2.00
CA ILE A 44 5.49 14.34 0.88
C ILE A 44 5.65 15.85 1.00
N LYS A 45 5.42 16.41 2.19
CA LYS A 45 5.57 17.84 2.44
C LYS A 45 7.00 18.33 2.22
N ARG A 46 8.01 17.58 2.68
CA ARG A 46 9.42 17.92 2.47
C ARG A 46 9.76 18.02 0.98
N HIS A 47 9.32 17.09 0.16
CA HIS A 47 9.51 17.17 -1.30
C HIS A 47 8.85 18.42 -1.90
N LEU A 48 7.61 18.73 -1.52
CA LEU A 48 6.92 19.93 -2.01
C LEU A 48 7.62 21.22 -1.57
N LEU A 49 8.09 21.29 -0.32
CA LEU A 49 8.79 22.46 0.23
C LEU A 49 10.15 22.65 -0.41
N THR A 50 10.90 21.59 -0.68
CA THR A 50 12.15 21.63 -1.45
C THR A 50 11.91 22.20 -2.84
N LEU A 51 10.90 21.69 -3.55
CA LEU A 51 10.54 22.21 -4.88
C LEU A 51 10.05 23.66 -4.84
N LYS A 52 9.39 24.07 -3.75
CA LYS A 52 9.00 25.46 -3.52
C LYS A 52 10.23 26.36 -3.38
N ALA A 53 11.19 25.94 -2.56
CA ALA A 53 12.45 26.68 -2.37
C ALA A 53 13.27 26.81 -3.66
N GLU A 54 13.22 25.78 -4.51
CA GLU A 54 13.86 25.78 -5.85
C GLU A 54 13.06 26.56 -6.92
N GLY A 55 11.91 27.14 -6.60
CA GLY A 55 11.02 27.81 -7.56
C GLY A 55 10.32 26.85 -8.54
N LYS A 56 10.36 25.54 -8.30
CA LYS A 56 9.84 24.48 -9.19
C LYS A 56 8.46 23.96 -8.79
N LEU A 57 7.84 24.44 -7.71
CA LEU A 57 6.56 23.94 -7.23
C LEU A 57 5.44 24.03 -8.29
N HIS A 58 5.50 25.04 -9.16
CA HIS A 58 4.54 25.22 -10.26
C HIS A 58 4.55 24.05 -11.27
N ARG A 59 5.66 23.30 -11.37
CA ARG A 59 5.80 22.12 -12.23
C ARG A 59 5.16 20.88 -11.66
N VAL A 60 4.87 20.86 -10.35
CA VAL A 60 4.20 19.72 -9.71
C VAL A 60 2.72 19.74 -10.08
N ARG A 61 2.26 18.68 -10.71
CA ARG A 61 0.87 18.54 -11.17
C ARG A 61 0.09 17.50 -10.38
N MET A 62 0.76 16.43 -9.94
CA MET A 62 0.06 15.25 -9.42
C MET A 62 0.84 14.61 -8.28
N LEU A 63 0.10 14.09 -7.31
CA LEU A 63 0.55 13.16 -6.28
C LEU A 63 -0.17 11.82 -6.51
N LEU A 64 0.61 10.75 -6.73
CA LEU A 64 0.09 9.41 -6.93
C LEU A 64 0.58 8.50 -5.80
N LEU A 65 -0.36 7.86 -5.10
CA LEU A 65 -0.08 6.96 -3.96
C LEU A 65 -0.94 5.70 -4.04
N THR A 66 -0.38 4.57 -3.65
CA THR A 66 -1.09 3.29 -3.56
C THR A 66 -1.81 3.18 -2.21
N ASN A 67 -3.13 3.17 -2.22
CA ASN A 67 -3.98 3.03 -1.05
C ASN A 67 -4.97 1.85 -1.21
N CYS A 68 -4.87 0.76 -0.47
CA CYS A 68 -3.85 0.44 0.53
C CYS A 68 -2.60 -0.18 -0.13
N THR A 69 -1.47 -0.16 0.57
CA THR A 69 -0.29 -0.90 0.12
C THR A 69 -0.60 -2.39 0.05
N PHE A 70 0.26 -3.15 -0.64
CA PHE A 70 0.01 -4.59 -0.80
C PHE A 70 -0.08 -5.33 0.54
N ASP A 71 0.68 -4.90 1.54
CA ASP A 71 0.71 -5.47 2.89
C ASP A 71 -0.39 -4.91 3.82
N GLY A 72 -1.23 -4.01 3.31
CA GLY A 72 -2.43 -3.54 4.01
C GLY A 72 -2.29 -2.22 4.75
N VAL A 73 -1.20 -1.49 4.60
CA VAL A 73 -1.09 -0.15 5.19
C VAL A 73 -1.94 0.84 4.40
N THR A 74 -2.89 1.49 5.08
CA THR A 74 -3.81 2.47 4.50
C THR A 74 -3.47 3.88 4.94
N TYR A 75 -3.52 4.82 4.00
CA TYR A 75 -3.37 6.25 4.27
C TYR A 75 -4.60 6.83 4.98
N ASN A 76 -4.39 7.82 5.81
CA ASN A 76 -5.44 8.78 6.14
C ASN A 76 -5.57 9.76 4.97
N THR A 77 -6.33 9.37 3.94
CA THR A 77 -6.43 10.11 2.67
C THR A 77 -6.90 11.54 2.86
N ARG A 78 -7.83 11.77 3.80
CA ARG A 78 -8.30 13.11 4.17
C ARG A 78 -7.16 13.96 4.70
N ARG A 79 -6.40 13.45 5.68
CA ARG A 79 -5.25 14.14 6.28
C ARG A 79 -4.19 14.45 5.22
N THR A 80 -3.84 13.47 4.41
CA THR A 80 -2.85 13.63 3.34
C THR A 80 -3.27 14.74 2.38
N MET A 81 -4.52 14.72 1.91
CA MET A 81 -5.02 15.76 1.01
C MET A 81 -5.05 17.15 1.66
N GLU A 82 -5.51 17.28 2.90
CA GLU A 82 -5.51 18.57 3.61
C GLU A 82 -4.10 19.14 3.71
N GLU A 83 -3.11 18.36 4.18
CA GLU A 83 -1.76 18.86 4.40
C GLU A 83 -1.02 19.19 3.10
N VAL A 84 -1.27 18.42 2.05
CA VAL A 84 -0.68 18.67 0.72
C VAL A 84 -1.30 19.90 0.06
N LEU A 85 -2.63 20.07 0.13
CA LEU A 85 -3.34 21.25 -0.39
C LEU A 85 -2.94 22.55 0.31
N ALA A 86 -2.48 22.49 1.55
CA ALA A 86 -1.95 23.65 2.25
C ALA A 86 -0.64 24.19 1.63
N ILE A 87 0.10 23.36 0.90
CA ILE A 87 1.35 23.74 0.23
C ILE A 87 1.13 23.96 -1.28
N LYS A 88 0.36 23.08 -1.91
CA LYS A 88 0.06 23.09 -3.36
C LYS A 88 -1.46 22.97 -3.57
N PRO A 89 -2.19 24.09 -3.58
CA PRO A 89 -3.66 24.10 -3.55
C PRO A 89 -4.36 23.49 -4.78
N ASP A 90 -3.67 23.39 -5.91
CA ASP A 90 -4.19 22.94 -7.22
C ASP A 90 -3.63 21.57 -7.65
N ILE A 91 -3.03 20.79 -6.74
CA ILE A 91 -2.46 19.49 -7.05
C ILE A 91 -3.57 18.45 -7.31
N ILE A 92 -3.35 17.59 -8.29
CA ILE A 92 -4.22 16.45 -8.59
C ILE A 92 -3.77 15.26 -7.73
N PHE A 93 -4.74 14.61 -7.07
CA PHE A 93 -4.51 13.36 -6.35
C PHE A 93 -4.96 12.18 -7.19
N VAL A 94 -4.10 11.17 -7.30
CA VAL A 94 -4.44 9.86 -7.85
C VAL A 94 -4.19 8.81 -6.76
N TRP A 95 -5.27 8.15 -6.37
CA TRP A 95 -5.22 7.05 -5.41
C TRP A 95 -5.35 5.73 -6.17
N ASP A 96 -4.27 4.94 -6.19
CA ASP A 96 -4.36 3.57 -6.66
C ASP A 96 -4.98 2.71 -5.54
N GLU A 97 -6.28 2.48 -5.66
CA GLU A 97 -7.09 1.66 -4.76
C GLU A 97 -7.43 0.31 -5.39
N ALA A 98 -6.56 -0.20 -6.27
CA ALA A 98 -6.78 -1.44 -7.00
C ALA A 98 -7.12 -2.64 -6.11
N TRP A 99 -6.60 -2.67 -4.88
CA TRP A 99 -6.87 -3.72 -3.89
C TRP A 99 -7.79 -3.26 -2.75
N PHE A 100 -8.39 -2.08 -2.84
CA PHE A 100 -9.13 -1.47 -1.73
C PHE A 100 -10.60 -1.17 -2.04
N ALA A 101 -11.12 -1.63 -3.19
CA ALA A 101 -12.51 -1.38 -3.61
C ALA A 101 -13.56 -1.85 -2.59
N PHE A 102 -13.29 -2.94 -1.85
CA PHE A 102 -14.18 -3.46 -0.81
C PHE A 102 -14.42 -2.47 0.34
N ALA A 103 -13.49 -1.56 0.58
CA ALA A 103 -13.56 -0.60 1.70
C ALA A 103 -14.80 0.30 1.63
N GLN A 104 -15.39 0.49 0.44
CA GLN A 104 -16.62 1.26 0.26
C GLN A 104 -17.79 0.74 1.11
N PHE A 105 -17.82 -0.55 1.38
CA PHE A 105 -18.98 -1.24 1.95
C PHE A 105 -18.98 -1.34 3.47
N THR A 106 -17.97 -0.80 4.15
CA THR A 106 -18.00 -0.64 5.61
C THR A 106 -17.73 0.81 6.02
N PRO A 107 -18.45 1.36 7.01
CA PRO A 107 -18.31 2.77 7.39
C PRO A 107 -16.90 3.15 7.84
N THR A 108 -16.22 2.25 8.56
CA THR A 108 -14.87 2.48 9.07
C THR A 108 -13.84 2.53 7.94
N SER A 109 -13.84 1.53 7.04
CA SER A 109 -12.85 1.45 5.95
C SER A 109 -13.05 2.54 4.89
N ARG A 110 -14.30 2.84 4.56
CA ARG A 110 -14.66 3.84 3.54
C ARG A 110 -14.04 5.20 3.78
N ARG A 111 -13.85 5.61 5.04
CA ARG A 111 -13.26 6.90 5.41
C ARG A 111 -11.83 7.08 4.91
N ARG A 112 -11.13 5.99 4.62
CA ARG A 112 -9.76 6.03 4.10
C ARG A 112 -9.67 5.94 2.58
N MET A 113 -10.82 5.93 1.89
CA MET A 113 -10.87 5.99 0.44
C MET A 113 -10.76 7.43 -0.06
N GLY A 114 -10.07 7.61 -1.20
CA GLY A 114 -9.87 8.93 -1.79
C GLY A 114 -11.18 9.65 -2.13
N MET A 115 -12.17 8.93 -2.67
CA MET A 115 -13.47 9.51 -3.06
C MET A 115 -14.31 9.95 -1.86
N ASP A 116 -14.33 9.18 -0.78
CA ASP A 116 -15.09 9.56 0.43
C ASP A 116 -14.45 10.77 1.10
N ALA A 117 -13.13 10.76 1.22
CA ALA A 117 -12.37 11.88 1.76
C ALA A 117 -12.55 13.16 0.93
N ALA A 118 -12.53 13.06 -0.40
CA ALA A 118 -12.76 14.21 -1.28
C ALA A 118 -14.16 14.81 -1.09
N ARG A 119 -15.19 13.95 -1.02
CA ARG A 119 -16.58 14.37 -0.76
C ARG A 119 -16.74 15.03 0.60
N GLU A 120 -16.12 14.46 1.63
CA GLU A 120 -16.13 15.02 2.99
C GLU A 120 -15.44 16.39 3.02
N LEU A 121 -14.25 16.51 2.44
CA LEU A 121 -13.50 17.77 2.39
C LEU A 121 -14.27 18.85 1.63
N ARG A 122 -14.89 18.51 0.48
CA ARG A 122 -15.71 19.46 -0.29
C ARG A 122 -16.88 20.01 0.53
N LYS A 123 -17.51 19.18 1.36
CA LYS A 123 -18.57 19.62 2.27
C LYS A 123 -17.99 20.53 3.37
N ARG A 124 -16.91 20.10 4.02
CA ARG A 124 -16.29 20.82 5.14
C ARG A 124 -15.77 22.20 4.74
N TYR A 125 -15.12 22.33 3.59
CA TYR A 125 -14.56 23.61 3.11
C TYR A 125 -15.63 24.68 2.86
N LYS A 126 -16.89 24.28 2.69
CA LYS A 126 -18.03 25.20 2.54
C LYS A 126 -18.60 25.67 3.87
N THR A 127 -18.22 25.07 5.00
CA THR A 127 -18.81 25.35 6.29
C THR A 127 -18.13 26.54 7.00
N PRO A 128 -18.91 27.39 7.72
CA PRO A 128 -18.36 28.47 8.54
C PRO A 128 -17.40 27.93 9.63
N GLU A 129 -17.71 26.74 10.17
CA GLU A 129 -16.92 26.09 11.22
C GLU A 129 -15.50 25.77 10.74
N TYR A 130 -15.36 25.26 9.50
CA TYR A 130 -14.03 24.99 8.95
C TYR A 130 -13.26 26.29 8.69
N ARG A 131 -13.92 27.33 8.18
CA ARG A 131 -13.31 28.64 7.98
C ARG A 131 -12.80 29.21 9.31
N LYS A 132 -13.63 29.17 10.35
CA LYS A 132 -13.22 29.61 11.70
C LYS A 132 -12.03 28.81 12.21
N LYS A 133 -12.05 27.49 12.03
CA LYS A 133 -10.93 26.62 12.40
C LYS A 133 -9.64 26.96 11.65
N TYR A 134 -9.74 27.24 10.35
CA TYR A 134 -8.59 27.64 9.53
C TYR A 134 -8.01 28.98 9.98
N GLU A 135 -8.85 29.99 10.23
CA GLU A 135 -8.40 31.31 10.71
C GLU A 135 -7.71 31.20 12.09
N GLN A 136 -8.28 30.39 12.99
CA GLN A 136 -7.64 30.13 14.28
C GLN A 136 -6.29 29.44 14.10
N TRP A 137 -6.23 28.39 13.29
CA TRP A 137 -4.99 27.67 12.98
C TRP A 137 -3.94 28.60 12.37
N LYS A 138 -4.33 29.49 11.47
CA LYS A 138 -3.47 30.48 10.81
C LYS A 138 -2.87 31.45 11.80
N GLU A 139 -3.65 31.92 12.76
CA GLU A 139 -3.16 32.81 13.80
C GLU A 139 -2.19 32.11 14.75
N GLU A 140 -2.50 30.88 15.20
CA GLU A 140 -1.63 30.05 16.04
C GLU A 140 -0.32 29.67 15.36
N ASN A 141 -0.29 29.62 14.04
CA ASN A 141 0.87 29.25 13.22
C ASN A 141 1.40 30.41 12.37
N LYS A 142 1.20 31.63 12.79
CA LYS A 142 1.66 32.82 12.07
C LYS A 142 3.15 32.73 11.74
N GLY A 143 3.51 32.99 10.49
CA GLY A 143 4.89 32.95 9.99
C GLY A 143 5.41 31.54 9.68
N ILE A 144 4.58 30.49 9.78
CA ILE A 144 4.98 29.11 9.48
C ILE A 144 5.43 28.96 8.02
N GLU A 145 4.90 29.76 7.12
CA GLU A 145 5.24 29.77 5.69
C GLU A 145 6.72 30.09 5.40
N ASN A 146 7.40 30.71 6.36
CA ASN A 146 8.82 31.06 6.29
C ASN A 146 9.74 30.03 6.97
N ASP A 147 9.16 28.98 7.56
CA ASP A 147 9.88 27.91 8.26
C ASP A 147 9.53 26.55 7.65
N PRO A 148 10.30 26.09 6.64
CA PRO A 148 10.06 24.82 5.96
C PRO A 148 10.08 23.60 6.91
N GLU A 149 10.95 23.60 7.93
CA GLU A 149 11.04 22.51 8.88
C GLU A 149 9.79 22.42 9.76
N ARG A 150 9.32 23.56 10.25
CA ARG A 150 8.07 23.64 10.99
C ARG A 150 6.87 23.29 10.11
N MET A 151 6.84 23.71 8.84
CA MET A 151 5.80 23.31 7.89
C MET A 151 5.79 21.78 7.67
N ALA A 152 6.96 21.16 7.53
CA ALA A 152 7.05 19.72 7.31
C ALA A 152 6.51 18.92 8.51
N THR A 153 6.79 19.33 9.73
CA THR A 153 6.47 18.59 10.97
C THR A 153 5.11 18.93 11.57
N THR A 154 4.55 20.11 11.28
CA THR A 154 3.27 20.57 11.84
C THR A 154 2.09 20.04 11.00
N ARG A 155 0.97 19.74 11.66
CA ARG A 155 -0.33 19.45 10.98
C ARG A 155 -0.81 20.70 10.25
N LEU A 156 -0.84 20.66 8.92
CA LEU A 156 -1.26 21.80 8.11
C LEU A 156 -2.77 21.74 7.80
N LEU A 157 -3.38 22.91 7.69
CA LEU A 157 -4.73 23.07 7.17
C LEU A 157 -4.70 23.96 5.92
N PRO A 158 -5.38 23.58 4.83
CA PRO A 158 -5.44 24.39 3.63
C PRO A 158 -6.44 25.54 3.76
N ASP A 159 -6.17 26.64 3.06
CA ASP A 159 -7.14 27.69 2.85
C ASP A 159 -8.34 27.14 2.05
N PRO A 160 -9.55 27.12 2.62
CA PRO A 160 -10.71 26.57 1.94
C PRO A 160 -11.13 27.37 0.69
N ALA A 161 -10.68 28.63 0.57
CA ALA A 161 -10.96 29.45 -0.62
C ALA A 161 -10.02 29.13 -1.79
N GLN A 162 -8.83 28.60 -1.52
CA GLN A 162 -7.82 28.31 -2.53
C GLN A 162 -7.75 26.82 -2.88
N ALA A 163 -8.06 25.94 -1.94
CA ALA A 163 -7.94 24.49 -2.14
C ALA A 163 -8.84 23.98 -3.25
N ARG A 164 -8.25 23.34 -4.25
CA ARG A 164 -8.94 22.69 -5.37
C ARG A 164 -8.94 21.18 -5.13
N LEU A 165 -10.12 20.59 -4.96
CA LEU A 165 -10.25 19.14 -4.80
C LEU A 165 -10.33 18.51 -6.18
N ARG A 166 -9.22 17.94 -6.61
CA ARG A 166 -9.03 17.26 -7.90
C ARG A 166 -8.54 15.85 -7.61
N VAL A 167 -9.46 14.89 -7.48
CA VAL A 167 -9.19 13.56 -6.95
C VAL A 167 -9.67 12.49 -7.91
N TYR A 168 -8.79 11.56 -8.24
CA TYR A 168 -9.04 10.38 -9.06
C TYR A 168 -8.71 9.14 -8.26
N SER A 169 -9.46 8.06 -8.44
CA SER A 169 -9.18 6.78 -7.81
C SER A 169 -9.37 5.65 -8.82
N THR A 170 -8.41 4.73 -8.87
CA THR A 170 -8.46 3.53 -9.71
C THR A 170 -8.75 2.32 -8.86
N GLN A 171 -9.67 1.46 -9.29
CA GLN A 171 -10.07 0.26 -8.56
C GLN A 171 -10.17 -0.94 -9.49
N SER A 172 -9.58 -2.07 -9.08
CA SER A 172 -9.74 -3.34 -9.79
C SER A 172 -10.87 -4.15 -9.16
N THR A 173 -12.02 -4.18 -9.80
CA THR A 173 -13.21 -4.88 -9.29
C THR A 173 -12.97 -6.37 -9.11
N HIS A 174 -12.16 -6.98 -10.00
CA HIS A 174 -11.85 -8.41 -9.99
C HIS A 174 -10.88 -8.87 -8.87
N LYS A 175 -10.31 -7.95 -8.08
CA LYS A 175 -9.34 -8.31 -7.04
C LYS A 175 -9.99 -8.59 -5.69
N THR A 176 -10.80 -7.66 -5.20
CA THR A 176 -11.40 -7.75 -3.86
C THR A 176 -12.92 -7.77 -3.86
N LEU A 177 -13.53 -7.50 -5.00
CA LEU A 177 -14.96 -7.65 -5.26
C LEU A 177 -15.20 -8.79 -6.26
N THR A 178 -16.37 -8.84 -6.88
CA THR A 178 -16.76 -9.88 -7.83
C THR A 178 -16.81 -9.35 -9.25
N ALA A 179 -15.89 -9.79 -10.09
CA ALA A 179 -15.93 -9.60 -11.55
C ALA A 179 -14.95 -10.57 -12.22
N LEU A 180 -15.13 -10.81 -13.50
CA LEU A 180 -14.10 -11.45 -14.33
C LEU A 180 -12.86 -10.55 -14.38
N ARG A 181 -11.68 -11.14 -14.58
CA ARG A 181 -10.43 -10.39 -14.70
C ARG A 181 -10.53 -9.32 -15.79
N GLN A 182 -9.71 -8.28 -15.66
CA GLN A 182 -9.67 -7.09 -16.51
C GLN A 182 -10.82 -6.10 -16.28
N GLY A 183 -11.72 -6.37 -15.33
CA GLY A 183 -12.70 -5.39 -14.87
C GLY A 183 -12.07 -4.37 -13.92
N SER A 184 -12.19 -3.08 -14.23
CA SER A 184 -11.70 -1.99 -13.39
C SER A 184 -12.63 -0.77 -13.47
N MET A 185 -12.45 0.15 -12.53
CA MET A 185 -13.21 1.38 -12.43
C MET A 185 -12.27 2.55 -12.20
N ILE A 186 -12.60 3.70 -12.79
CA ILE A 186 -12.00 4.99 -12.48
C ILE A 186 -13.09 5.86 -11.86
N HIS A 187 -12.83 6.38 -10.67
CA HIS A 187 -13.71 7.32 -10.00
C HIS A 187 -13.11 8.71 -10.05
N ILE A 188 -13.94 9.71 -10.33
CA ILE A 188 -13.53 11.10 -10.52
C ILE A 188 -14.30 11.99 -9.55
N HIS A 189 -13.56 12.78 -8.77
CA HIS A 189 -14.08 13.88 -7.98
C HIS A 189 -13.18 15.09 -8.19
N ASP A 190 -13.30 15.72 -9.34
CA ASP A 190 -12.50 16.86 -9.74
C ASP A 190 -13.43 18.07 -9.96
N MET A 191 -13.18 19.14 -9.21
CA MET A 191 -14.00 20.36 -9.31
C MET A 191 -13.82 21.10 -10.64
N GLU A 192 -12.76 20.78 -11.37
CA GLU A 192 -12.39 21.44 -12.63
C GLU A 192 -12.47 20.47 -13.82
N PHE A 193 -13.05 19.29 -13.62
CA PHE A 193 -13.07 18.22 -14.61
C PHE A 193 -13.73 18.67 -15.93
N GLU A 194 -14.96 19.19 -15.85
CA GLU A 194 -15.74 19.60 -17.02
C GLU A 194 -15.06 20.73 -17.83
N ASN A 195 -14.33 21.61 -17.15
CA ASN A 195 -13.75 22.79 -17.81
C ASN A 195 -12.31 22.58 -18.29
N GLU A 196 -11.53 21.70 -17.63
CA GLU A 196 -10.08 21.60 -17.88
C GLU A 196 -9.61 20.21 -18.28
N ALA A 197 -10.36 19.15 -17.99
CA ALA A 197 -9.86 17.80 -18.11
C ALA A 197 -10.72 16.85 -18.95
N GLU A 198 -12.00 17.10 -19.12
CA GLU A 198 -12.96 16.15 -19.68
C GLU A 198 -12.60 15.70 -21.08
N ASP A 199 -12.36 16.63 -22.00
CA ASP A 199 -12.03 16.31 -23.39
C ASP A 199 -10.73 15.49 -23.48
N ALA A 200 -9.67 15.94 -22.77
CA ALA A 200 -8.38 15.24 -22.76
C ALA A 200 -8.48 13.88 -22.08
N PHE A 201 -9.31 13.75 -21.06
CA PHE A 201 -9.58 12.47 -20.39
C PHE A 201 -10.31 11.51 -21.30
N LEU A 202 -11.35 11.95 -22.02
CA LEU A 202 -12.10 11.13 -22.96
C LEU A 202 -11.22 10.64 -24.12
N GLU A 203 -10.37 11.50 -24.67
CA GLU A 203 -9.41 11.12 -25.71
C GLU A 203 -8.40 10.08 -25.18
N ALA A 204 -7.84 10.30 -23.99
CA ALA A 204 -6.95 9.34 -23.38
C ALA A 204 -7.65 8.01 -23.05
N TYR A 205 -8.88 8.08 -22.56
CA TYR A 205 -9.70 6.89 -22.30
C TYR A 205 -9.94 6.08 -23.58
N MET A 206 -10.36 6.72 -24.67
CA MET A 206 -10.57 6.07 -25.96
C MET A 206 -9.28 5.49 -26.55
N THR A 207 -8.16 6.17 -26.35
CA THR A 207 -6.85 5.69 -26.82
C THR A 207 -6.40 4.42 -26.10
N HIS A 208 -6.73 4.27 -24.82
CA HIS A 208 -6.24 3.17 -23.97
C HIS A 208 -7.28 2.08 -23.70
N THR A 209 -8.50 2.21 -24.22
CA THR A 209 -9.55 1.19 -24.10
C THR A 209 -9.80 0.49 -25.43
N SER A 210 -10.39 -0.72 -25.36
CA SER A 210 -10.78 -1.47 -26.56
C SER A 210 -12.01 -0.84 -27.22
N THR A 211 -12.00 -0.73 -28.54
CA THR A 211 -13.18 -0.41 -29.34
C THR A 211 -14.14 -1.58 -29.49
N SER A 212 -13.72 -2.78 -29.05
CA SER A 212 -14.52 -4.02 -29.08
C SER A 212 -14.68 -4.55 -27.64
N PRO A 213 -15.61 -3.98 -26.85
CA PRO A 213 -15.76 -4.36 -25.46
C PRO A 213 -16.19 -5.83 -25.31
N ASN A 214 -15.61 -6.49 -24.29
CA ASN A 214 -16.01 -7.85 -23.94
C ASN A 214 -17.28 -7.81 -23.07
N TYR A 215 -18.40 -8.22 -23.63
CA TYR A 215 -19.69 -8.19 -22.94
C TYR A 215 -19.75 -9.12 -21.71
N GLN A 216 -19.02 -10.23 -21.69
CA GLN A 216 -18.95 -11.10 -20.51
C GLN A 216 -18.29 -10.36 -19.33
N ILE A 217 -17.24 -9.59 -19.58
CA ILE A 217 -16.60 -8.76 -18.55
C ILE A 217 -17.56 -7.68 -18.08
N LEU A 218 -18.22 -6.96 -19.01
CA LEU A 218 -19.20 -5.91 -18.65
C LEU A 218 -20.36 -6.49 -17.84
N ALA A 219 -20.93 -7.62 -18.27
CA ALA A 219 -21.99 -8.30 -17.53
C ALA A 219 -21.52 -8.71 -16.13
N SER A 220 -20.29 -9.24 -16.00
CA SER A 220 -19.73 -9.61 -14.70
C SER A 220 -19.55 -8.41 -13.77
N LEU A 221 -19.16 -7.25 -14.31
CA LEU A 221 -19.07 -6.00 -13.55
C LEU A 221 -20.43 -5.54 -13.03
N ASP A 222 -21.48 -5.62 -13.85
CA ASP A 222 -22.83 -5.23 -13.43
C ASP A 222 -23.41 -6.21 -12.39
N VAL A 223 -23.22 -7.51 -12.56
CA VAL A 223 -23.61 -8.52 -11.56
C VAL A 223 -22.87 -8.29 -10.26
N GLY A 224 -21.55 -8.08 -10.33
CA GLY A 224 -20.74 -7.79 -9.14
C GLY A 224 -21.15 -6.49 -8.44
N ARG A 225 -21.45 -5.45 -9.20
CA ARG A 225 -22.01 -4.20 -8.66
C ARG A 225 -23.32 -4.47 -7.93
N ARG A 226 -24.22 -5.24 -8.53
CA ARG A 226 -25.50 -5.57 -7.93
C ARG A 226 -25.36 -6.40 -6.66
N GLN A 227 -24.44 -7.35 -6.65
CA GLN A 227 -24.14 -8.15 -5.45
C GLN A 227 -23.73 -7.26 -4.28
N VAL A 228 -22.73 -6.39 -4.48
CA VAL A 228 -22.24 -5.54 -3.38
C VAL A 228 -23.18 -4.40 -3.01
N GLU A 229 -24.11 -3.99 -3.92
CA GLU A 229 -25.20 -3.08 -3.61
C GLU A 229 -26.16 -3.71 -2.59
N LEU A 230 -26.42 -5.00 -2.71
CA LEU A 230 -27.38 -5.73 -1.84
C LEU A 230 -26.73 -6.28 -0.58
N GLU A 231 -25.53 -6.84 -0.69
CA GLU A 231 -24.88 -7.68 0.35
C GLU A 231 -23.49 -7.16 0.76
N GLY A 232 -23.01 -6.06 0.18
CA GLY A 232 -21.62 -5.63 0.34
C GLY A 232 -21.20 -5.42 1.78
N TYR A 233 -22.06 -4.84 2.61
CA TYR A 233 -21.78 -4.67 4.03
C TYR A 233 -21.56 -6.00 4.77
N GLU A 234 -22.46 -6.95 4.55
CA GLU A 234 -22.39 -8.28 5.19
C GLU A 234 -21.17 -9.06 4.73
N LEU A 235 -20.93 -9.08 3.42
CA LEU A 235 -19.81 -9.80 2.82
C LEU A 235 -18.45 -9.26 3.30
N VAL A 236 -18.30 -7.94 3.34
CA VAL A 236 -17.06 -7.31 3.80
C VAL A 236 -16.90 -7.44 5.31
N SER A 237 -17.97 -7.26 6.09
CA SER A 237 -17.94 -7.47 7.55
C SER A 237 -17.55 -8.90 7.91
N LYS A 238 -18.10 -9.90 7.19
CA LYS A 238 -17.69 -11.30 7.31
C LYS A 238 -16.21 -11.52 6.99
N SER A 239 -15.70 -10.87 5.95
CA SER A 239 -14.27 -10.98 5.60
C SER A 239 -13.39 -10.44 6.72
N ILE A 240 -13.76 -9.30 7.30
CA ILE A 240 -13.04 -8.71 8.43
C ILE A 240 -13.12 -9.66 9.64
N GLU A 241 -14.30 -10.18 9.98
CA GLU A 241 -14.48 -11.15 11.06
C GLU A 241 -13.59 -12.39 10.90
N LEU A 242 -13.55 -12.97 9.69
CA LEU A 242 -12.72 -14.14 9.39
C LEU A 242 -11.23 -13.82 9.51
N ALA A 243 -10.80 -12.66 9.05
CA ALA A 243 -9.41 -12.23 9.19
C ALA A 243 -9.03 -12.01 10.66
N MET A 244 -9.93 -11.41 11.44
CA MET A 244 -9.71 -11.20 12.88
C MET A 244 -9.66 -12.53 13.64
N MET A 245 -10.55 -13.47 13.30
CA MET A 245 -10.53 -14.83 13.88
C MET A 245 -9.22 -15.57 13.57
N LEU A 246 -8.71 -15.47 12.36
CA LEU A 246 -7.41 -16.05 11.99
C LEU A 246 -6.27 -15.42 12.82
N ARG A 247 -6.25 -14.09 12.96
CA ARG A 247 -5.27 -13.36 13.77
C ARG A 247 -5.30 -13.78 15.22
N GLU A 248 -6.48 -13.81 15.82
CA GLU A 248 -6.68 -14.25 17.20
C GLU A 248 -6.20 -15.70 17.37
N ARG A 249 -6.62 -16.61 16.50
CA ARG A 249 -6.29 -18.02 16.61
C ARG A 249 -4.80 -18.30 16.57
N VAL A 250 -4.09 -17.68 15.62
CA VAL A 250 -2.62 -17.83 15.54
C VAL A 250 -1.93 -17.27 16.78
N HIS A 251 -2.44 -16.15 17.31
CA HIS A 251 -1.84 -15.51 18.48
C HIS A 251 -2.11 -16.24 19.79
N THR A 252 -3.31 -16.83 19.96
CA THR A 252 -3.73 -17.50 21.19
C THR A 252 -3.30 -18.97 21.27
N HIS A 253 -3.19 -19.66 20.13
CA HIS A 253 -2.90 -21.08 20.13
C HIS A 253 -1.46 -21.37 20.57
N PRO A 254 -1.23 -22.16 21.63
CA PRO A 254 0.10 -22.35 22.21
C PRO A 254 1.16 -22.84 21.23
N LEU A 255 0.78 -23.76 20.33
CA LEU A 255 1.70 -24.32 19.35
C LEU A 255 1.94 -23.34 18.18
N LEU A 256 0.89 -22.72 17.62
CA LEU A 256 1.04 -21.82 16.47
C LEU A 256 1.94 -20.63 16.78
N ARG A 257 1.77 -20.00 17.95
CA ARG A 257 2.57 -18.83 18.34
C ARG A 257 4.07 -19.09 18.52
N LYS A 258 4.48 -20.37 18.61
CA LYS A 258 5.90 -20.72 18.64
C LYS A 258 6.56 -20.52 17.28
N TYR A 259 5.85 -20.82 16.20
CA TYR A 259 6.36 -20.85 14.84
C TYR A 259 5.88 -19.69 13.98
N PHE A 260 4.73 -19.13 14.29
CA PHE A 260 4.08 -18.09 13.51
C PHE A 260 3.78 -16.86 14.35
N LYS A 261 4.11 -15.68 13.80
CA LYS A 261 3.73 -14.39 14.38
C LYS A 261 2.88 -13.62 13.40
N VAL A 262 1.65 -13.28 13.79
CA VAL A 262 0.81 -12.37 13.01
C VAL A 262 1.33 -10.95 13.15
N LEU A 263 1.65 -10.31 12.05
CA LEU A 263 2.08 -8.91 12.06
C LEU A 263 0.86 -8.00 12.24
N GLY A 264 0.91 -7.19 13.29
CA GLY A 264 -0.11 -6.21 13.64
C GLY A 264 0.29 -4.79 13.23
N PRO A 265 -0.55 -3.79 13.60
CA PRO A 265 -0.21 -2.38 13.39
C PRO A 265 1.16 -2.00 13.95
N GLY A 266 1.50 -2.49 15.15
CA GLY A 266 2.80 -2.23 15.79
C GLY A 266 4.01 -2.77 15.04
N SER A 267 3.82 -3.85 14.25
CA SER A 267 4.88 -4.43 13.42
C SER A 267 5.06 -3.73 12.08
N LEU A 268 3.95 -3.26 11.48
CA LEU A 268 3.94 -2.75 10.10
C LEU A 268 3.86 -1.22 10.01
N ILE A 269 3.57 -0.52 11.11
CA ILE A 269 3.47 0.93 11.14
C ILE A 269 4.33 1.46 12.31
N PRO A 270 5.34 2.28 12.05
CA PRO A 270 6.15 2.89 13.09
C PRO A 270 5.34 3.75 14.07
N LYS A 271 5.77 3.77 15.33
CA LYS A 271 5.06 4.47 16.42
C LYS A 271 4.69 5.93 16.14
N PRO A 272 5.54 6.75 15.49
CA PRO A 272 5.18 8.15 15.19
C PRO A 272 3.93 8.31 14.32
N TYR A 273 3.56 7.30 13.55
CA TYR A 273 2.42 7.31 12.64
C TYR A 273 1.16 6.64 13.21
N ARG A 274 1.24 6.14 14.48
CA ARG A 274 0.17 5.45 15.22
C ARG A 274 -0.17 6.22 16.51
N GLN A 275 -0.91 7.29 16.39
CA GLN A 275 -1.30 8.14 17.53
C GLN A 275 -2.24 7.41 18.51
N SER A 276 -3.02 6.45 18.03
CA SER A 276 -3.88 5.59 18.86
C SER A 276 -3.09 4.70 19.82
N GLY A 277 -1.82 4.40 19.51
CA GLY A 277 -0.99 3.47 20.26
C GLY A 277 -1.38 2.00 20.10
N ILE A 278 -2.28 1.67 19.16
CA ILE A 278 -2.71 0.29 18.93
C ILE A 278 -1.60 -0.49 18.22
N ASP A 279 -1.03 -1.46 18.92
CA ASP A 279 0.01 -2.36 18.40
C ASP A 279 -0.57 -3.65 17.81
N TYR A 280 -1.66 -4.15 18.39
CA TYR A 280 -2.35 -5.36 17.97
C TYR A 280 -3.85 -5.12 17.90
N TYR A 281 -4.55 -5.79 17.01
CA TYR A 281 -6.01 -5.79 17.00
C TYR A 281 -6.57 -6.72 18.07
N TYR A 282 -5.83 -7.77 18.42
CA TYR A 282 -6.11 -8.63 19.56
C TYR A 282 -4.83 -8.83 20.38
N ASP A 283 -4.93 -8.66 21.67
CA ASP A 283 -3.88 -8.88 22.66
C ASP A 283 -4.33 -9.85 23.74
N LEU A 284 -3.43 -10.72 24.20
CA LEU A 284 -3.75 -11.76 25.19
C LEU A 284 -4.17 -11.21 26.56
N GLN A 285 -3.70 -10.01 26.89
CA GLN A 285 -3.96 -9.40 28.20
C GLN A 285 -5.14 -8.44 28.16
N THR A 286 -5.26 -7.65 27.08
CA THR A 286 -6.24 -6.57 26.96
C THR A 286 -7.43 -6.91 26.06
N GLY A 287 -7.36 -8.03 25.32
CA GLY A 287 -8.40 -8.44 24.39
C GLY A 287 -8.42 -7.66 23.08
N TRP A 288 -9.61 -7.42 22.54
CA TRP A 288 -9.81 -6.69 21.26
C TRP A 288 -9.60 -5.19 21.42
N ALA A 289 -8.73 -4.63 20.57
CA ALA A 289 -8.59 -3.19 20.45
C ALA A 289 -9.77 -2.59 19.65
N ARG A 290 -10.06 -1.33 19.93
CA ARG A 290 -11.01 -0.56 19.12
C ARG A 290 -10.33 -0.11 17.82
N MET A 291 -10.41 -0.96 16.80
CA MET A 291 -9.80 -0.72 15.49
C MET A 291 -10.16 0.66 14.90
N GLU A 292 -11.40 1.11 15.17
CA GLU A 292 -11.89 2.41 14.72
C GLU A 292 -11.00 3.57 15.19
N ASP A 293 -10.42 3.50 16.37
CA ASP A 293 -9.58 4.59 16.90
C ASP A 293 -8.35 4.80 16.02
N ALA A 294 -7.68 3.70 15.58
CA ALA A 294 -6.58 3.79 14.62
C ALA A 294 -7.05 4.33 13.26
N TRP A 295 -8.19 3.85 12.77
CA TRP A 295 -8.71 4.25 11.45
C TRP A 295 -9.17 5.70 11.40
N TYR A 296 -9.58 6.28 12.52
CA TYR A 296 -9.98 7.69 12.62
C TYR A 296 -8.80 8.64 12.80
N HIS A 297 -7.82 8.26 13.63
CA HIS A 297 -6.85 9.22 14.18
C HIS A 297 -5.45 9.04 13.62
N ASP A 298 -5.03 7.80 13.34
CA ASP A 298 -3.67 7.49 12.93
C ASP A 298 -3.39 7.99 11.51
N GLU A 299 -2.15 8.32 11.25
CA GLU A 299 -1.68 8.63 9.89
C GLU A 299 -1.83 7.42 8.99
N PHE A 300 -1.41 6.27 9.49
CA PHE A 300 -1.62 4.99 8.83
C PHE A 300 -2.42 4.04 9.70
N ALA A 301 -3.24 3.20 9.06
CA ALA A 301 -3.92 2.09 9.70
C ALA A 301 -3.67 0.80 8.90
N LEU A 302 -3.81 -0.34 9.55
CA LEU A 302 -3.63 -1.63 8.91
C LEU A 302 -5.00 -2.21 8.52
N ASP A 303 -5.13 -2.62 7.26
CA ASP A 303 -6.27 -3.40 6.79
C ASP A 303 -6.27 -4.78 7.48
N PRO A 304 -7.29 -5.12 8.27
CA PRO A 304 -7.34 -6.38 8.99
C PRO A 304 -7.38 -7.61 8.06
N THR A 305 -7.89 -7.43 6.84
CA THR A 305 -8.04 -8.52 5.83
C THR A 305 -6.73 -8.94 5.18
N ARG A 306 -5.64 -8.15 5.39
CA ARG A 306 -4.27 -8.47 4.98
C ARG A 306 -3.54 -9.13 6.13
N VAL A 307 -3.48 -10.47 6.12
CA VAL A 307 -2.91 -11.23 7.22
C VAL A 307 -1.50 -11.67 6.86
N THR A 308 -0.52 -10.88 7.31
CA THR A 308 0.90 -11.21 7.15
C THR A 308 1.38 -12.04 8.34
N LEU A 309 1.93 -13.21 8.06
CA LEU A 309 2.58 -14.07 9.05
C LEU A 309 4.09 -14.01 8.88
N GLN A 310 4.80 -13.72 9.93
CA GLN A 310 6.21 -14.03 10.04
C GLN A 310 6.39 -15.53 10.32
N ILE A 311 7.23 -16.19 9.53
CA ILE A 311 7.40 -17.65 9.51
C ILE A 311 8.84 -18.07 9.81
N ALA A 312 9.73 -17.16 10.17
CA ALA A 312 11.16 -17.42 10.38
C ALA A 312 11.42 -18.60 11.32
N ASN A 313 10.60 -18.77 12.38
CA ASN A 313 10.75 -19.84 13.35
C ASN A 313 10.49 -21.24 12.78
N THR A 314 9.89 -21.35 11.59
CA THR A 314 9.75 -22.64 10.89
C THR A 314 11.09 -23.12 10.27
N GLY A 315 12.09 -22.23 10.15
CA GLY A 315 13.33 -22.49 9.42
C GLY A 315 13.17 -22.50 7.90
N MET A 316 11.98 -22.18 7.37
CA MET A 316 11.69 -22.04 5.95
C MET A 316 11.64 -20.56 5.56
N ASP A 317 12.21 -20.21 4.41
CA ASP A 317 11.97 -18.90 3.82
C ASP A 317 10.59 -18.83 3.16
N GLY A 318 10.16 -17.62 2.79
CA GLY A 318 8.82 -17.40 2.27
C GLY A 318 8.51 -18.17 1.00
N ASP A 319 9.46 -18.34 0.11
CA ASP A 319 9.24 -19.06 -1.16
C ASP A 319 9.17 -20.57 -0.93
N THR A 320 10.01 -21.11 -0.06
CA THR A 320 9.95 -22.51 0.38
C THR A 320 8.62 -22.81 1.07
N PHE A 321 8.20 -21.93 1.97
CA PHE A 321 6.93 -22.10 2.69
C PHE A 321 5.72 -22.01 1.76
N ARG A 322 5.74 -21.11 0.76
CA ARG A 322 4.71 -21.01 -0.27
C ARG A 322 4.60 -22.30 -1.09
N ALA A 323 5.74 -22.82 -1.57
CA ALA A 323 5.76 -24.07 -2.32
C ALA A 323 5.21 -25.22 -1.49
N PHE A 324 5.63 -25.32 -0.23
CA PHE A 324 5.16 -26.33 0.70
C PHE A 324 3.64 -26.30 0.91
N LEU A 325 3.06 -25.12 1.17
CA LEU A 325 1.61 -24.96 1.34
C LEU A 325 0.84 -25.30 0.06
N GLN A 326 1.37 -24.95 -1.11
CA GLN A 326 0.74 -25.26 -2.37
C GLN A 326 0.78 -26.75 -2.68
N GLU A 327 1.92 -27.42 -2.47
CA GLU A 327 2.11 -28.82 -2.81
C GLU A 327 1.42 -29.79 -1.85
N HIS A 328 1.38 -29.46 -0.56
CA HIS A 328 0.88 -30.37 0.47
C HIS A 328 -0.49 -30.01 1.03
N HIS A 329 -0.94 -28.78 0.86
CA HIS A 329 -2.18 -28.28 1.46
C HIS A 329 -3.14 -27.60 0.47
N ASP A 330 -2.77 -27.49 -0.82
CA ASP A 330 -3.52 -26.80 -1.87
C ASP A 330 -3.89 -25.34 -1.48
N ILE A 331 -2.97 -24.65 -0.79
CA ILE A 331 -3.14 -23.28 -0.36
C ILE A 331 -2.20 -22.37 -1.14
N GLN A 332 -2.78 -21.39 -1.85
CA GLN A 332 -2.01 -20.37 -2.57
C GLN A 332 -1.80 -19.12 -1.72
N ILE A 333 -0.56 -18.65 -1.70
CA ILE A 333 -0.16 -17.43 -1.00
C ILE A 333 -0.03 -16.27 -1.98
N ASN A 334 -0.48 -15.09 -1.59
CA ASN A 334 -0.47 -13.90 -2.42
C ASN A 334 0.92 -13.28 -2.60
N LYS A 335 1.69 -13.18 -1.52
CA LYS A 335 3.01 -12.55 -1.50
C LYS A 335 3.90 -13.25 -0.48
N THR A 336 5.17 -13.34 -0.81
CA THR A 336 6.23 -13.77 0.10
C THR A 336 7.29 -12.70 0.24
N THR A 337 7.94 -12.66 1.38
CA THR A 337 9.25 -12.03 1.59
C THR A 337 10.21 -13.09 2.09
N ARG A 338 11.43 -12.70 2.47
CA ARG A 338 12.41 -13.65 3.01
C ARG A 338 11.86 -14.45 4.19
N ASN A 339 11.08 -13.82 5.06
CA ASN A 339 10.63 -14.42 6.32
C ASN A 339 9.15 -14.21 6.62
N THR A 340 8.36 -13.73 5.64
CA THR A 340 6.92 -13.54 5.80
C THR A 340 6.14 -14.08 4.62
N VAL A 341 4.87 -14.39 4.88
CA VAL A 341 3.86 -14.75 3.87
C VAL A 341 2.59 -13.95 4.12
N LEU A 342 1.90 -13.56 3.04
CA LEU A 342 0.68 -12.77 3.09
C LEU A 342 -0.53 -13.58 2.62
N PHE A 343 -1.53 -13.68 3.47
CA PHE A 343 -2.87 -14.17 3.12
C PHE A 343 -3.83 -13.00 2.95
N MET A 344 -4.64 -13.05 1.90
CA MET A 344 -5.69 -12.08 1.62
C MET A 344 -7.05 -12.70 1.88
N ILE A 345 -7.78 -12.14 2.83
CA ILE A 345 -9.14 -12.54 3.14
C ILE A 345 -10.09 -11.61 2.40
N HIS A 346 -10.95 -12.15 1.57
CA HIS A 346 -11.85 -11.38 0.71
C HIS A 346 -13.29 -11.90 0.78
N ILE A 347 -14.22 -11.25 0.11
CA ILE A 347 -15.66 -11.58 0.19
C ILE A 347 -16.00 -13.02 -0.20
N GLY A 348 -15.18 -13.66 -1.02
CA GLY A 348 -15.32 -15.08 -1.38
C GLY A 348 -14.70 -16.07 -0.40
N THR A 349 -13.99 -15.60 0.63
CA THR A 349 -13.38 -16.47 1.63
C THR A 349 -14.45 -17.09 2.53
N THR A 350 -14.37 -18.40 2.73
CA THR A 350 -15.31 -19.14 3.58
C THR A 350 -14.74 -19.46 4.96
N ARG A 351 -15.58 -19.75 5.93
CA ARG A 351 -15.16 -20.27 7.25
C ARG A 351 -14.38 -21.58 7.12
N GLY A 352 -14.78 -22.45 6.17
CA GLY A 352 -14.07 -23.70 5.88
C GLY A 352 -12.65 -23.46 5.39
N ALA A 353 -12.44 -22.48 4.50
CA ALA A 353 -11.09 -22.13 4.02
C ALA A 353 -10.18 -21.63 5.17
N ILE A 354 -10.72 -20.83 6.09
CA ILE A 354 -9.96 -20.38 7.27
C ILE A 354 -9.68 -21.55 8.22
N ALA A 355 -10.64 -22.44 8.44
CA ALA A 355 -10.44 -23.64 9.26
C ALA A 355 -9.34 -24.53 8.66
N GLN A 356 -9.37 -24.78 7.35
CA GLN A 356 -8.34 -25.54 6.64
C GLN A 356 -6.95 -24.89 6.77
N LEU A 357 -6.86 -23.56 6.64
CA LEU A 357 -5.61 -22.84 6.84
C LEU A 357 -5.07 -23.03 8.25
N ILE A 358 -5.93 -22.87 9.29
CA ILE A 358 -5.53 -23.05 10.68
C ILE A 358 -5.08 -24.50 10.95
N GLU A 359 -5.80 -25.49 10.41
CA GLU A 359 -5.43 -26.91 10.51
C GLU A 359 -4.07 -27.17 9.84
N SER A 360 -3.87 -26.65 8.62
CA SER A 360 -2.60 -26.80 7.90
C SER A 360 -1.43 -26.17 8.69
N LEU A 361 -1.61 -24.99 9.23
CA LEU A 361 -0.58 -24.35 10.07
C LEU A 361 -0.32 -25.16 11.36
N THR A 362 -1.35 -25.77 11.94
CA THR A 362 -1.23 -26.60 13.14
C THR A 362 -0.48 -27.88 12.83
N ASN A 363 -0.76 -28.54 11.71
CA ASN A 363 -0.06 -29.76 11.28
C ASN A 363 1.42 -29.47 11.02
N ILE A 364 1.75 -28.36 10.33
CA ILE A 364 3.13 -27.92 10.11
C ILE A 364 3.85 -27.71 11.46
N ALA A 365 3.19 -27.04 12.40
CA ALA A 365 3.78 -26.79 13.71
C ALA A 365 3.97 -28.08 14.52
N SER A 366 3.05 -29.04 14.44
CA SER A 366 3.16 -30.36 15.08
C SER A 366 4.32 -31.16 14.49
N ASP A 367 4.42 -31.23 13.16
CA ASP A 367 5.54 -31.90 12.48
C ASP A 367 6.90 -31.30 12.85
N LEU A 368 6.96 -30.00 13.04
CA LEU A 368 8.18 -29.33 13.51
C LEU A 368 8.52 -29.68 14.95
N GLU A 369 7.53 -29.75 15.87
CA GLU A 369 7.75 -30.20 17.25
C GLU A 369 8.25 -31.65 17.30
N GLU A 370 7.58 -32.58 16.62
CA GLU A 370 7.98 -34.00 16.55
C GLU A 370 9.41 -34.13 16.00
N ARG A 371 9.70 -33.43 14.92
CA ARG A 371 11.09 -33.42 14.37
C ARG A 371 12.09 -32.87 15.37
N HIS A 372 11.74 -31.86 16.18
CA HIS A 372 12.63 -31.30 17.19
C HIS A 372 12.91 -32.25 18.34
N GLU A 373 11.97 -33.12 18.70
CA GLU A 373 12.16 -34.14 19.73
C GLU A 373 13.04 -35.29 19.25
N ASP A 374 12.87 -35.73 18.00
CA ASP A 374 13.56 -36.91 17.44
C ASP A 374 14.92 -36.61 16.77
N ILE A 375 15.28 -35.34 16.55
CA ILE A 375 16.42 -34.96 15.76
C ILE A 375 17.72 -35.00 16.58
N LYS A 376 18.77 -35.62 15.99
CA LYS A 376 20.17 -35.57 16.47
C LYS A 376 20.65 -34.11 16.58
N ALA A 377 21.50 -33.82 17.54
CA ALA A 377 22.02 -32.49 17.88
C ALA A 377 22.50 -31.66 16.65
N VAL A 378 23.06 -32.32 15.63
CA VAL A 378 23.51 -31.68 14.39
C VAL A 378 22.38 -31.07 13.58
N ALA A 379 21.28 -31.79 13.37
CA ALA A 379 20.16 -31.29 12.59
C ALA A 379 19.38 -30.19 13.34
N ARG A 380 19.33 -30.25 14.67
CA ARG A 380 18.81 -29.14 15.51
C ARG A 380 19.68 -27.89 15.37
N GLY A 381 21.02 -28.07 15.29
CA GLY A 381 21.94 -26.97 15.02
C GLY A 381 21.70 -26.31 13.67
N ILE A 382 21.44 -27.08 12.61
CA ILE A 382 21.13 -26.57 11.27
C ILE A 382 19.79 -25.78 11.28
N HIS A 383 18.77 -26.32 11.92
CA HIS A 383 17.49 -25.62 12.03
C HIS A 383 17.64 -24.28 12.78
N ASN A 384 18.30 -24.28 13.94
CA ASN A 384 18.54 -23.06 14.70
C ASN A 384 19.35 -22.02 13.93
N THR A 385 20.33 -22.46 13.13
CA THR A 385 21.10 -21.56 12.25
C THR A 385 20.19 -20.92 11.21
N ARG A 386 19.32 -21.68 10.56
CA ARG A 386 18.34 -21.15 9.59
C ARG A 386 17.37 -20.16 10.23
N VAL A 387 16.80 -20.49 11.40
CA VAL A 387 15.93 -19.59 12.15
C VAL A 387 16.67 -18.28 12.46
N ASN A 388 17.92 -18.36 12.91
CA ASN A 388 18.73 -17.18 13.20
C ASN A 388 19.00 -16.32 11.94
N GLU A 389 19.28 -16.95 10.80
CA GLU A 389 19.47 -16.25 9.53
C GLU A 389 18.19 -15.55 9.06
N LEU A 390 17.04 -16.21 9.16
CA LEU A 390 15.74 -15.64 8.76
C LEU A 390 15.20 -14.59 9.73
N SER A 391 15.66 -14.59 10.98
CA SER A 391 15.21 -13.64 12.00
C SER A 391 16.11 -12.41 12.11
N PHE A 392 17.43 -12.57 11.95
CA PHE A 392 18.41 -11.54 12.30
C PHE A 392 19.44 -11.22 11.22
N LYS A 393 19.62 -12.08 10.20
CA LYS A 393 20.57 -11.89 9.12
C LYS A 393 19.89 -11.69 7.78
N LEU A 394 18.93 -10.78 7.76
CA LEU A 394 18.21 -10.44 6.54
C LEU A 394 19.10 -9.57 5.63
N PRO A 395 19.00 -9.72 4.30
CA PRO A 395 19.70 -8.83 3.39
C PRO A 395 19.19 -7.39 3.59
N PRO A 396 20.05 -6.37 3.40
CA PRO A 396 19.63 -5.00 3.45
C PRO A 396 18.56 -4.74 2.38
N LEU A 397 17.66 -3.81 2.67
CA LEU A 397 16.68 -3.37 1.69
C LEU A 397 17.40 -2.72 0.48
N PRO A 398 16.88 -2.89 -0.75
CA PRO A 398 17.48 -2.30 -1.93
C PRO A 398 17.64 -0.79 -1.78
N ASN A 399 18.83 -0.27 -2.08
CA ASN A 399 19.06 1.15 -2.16
C ASN A 399 18.66 1.66 -3.55
N PHE A 400 17.44 2.16 -3.68
CA PHE A 400 16.93 2.66 -4.96
C PHE A 400 17.60 3.95 -5.46
N SER A 401 18.40 4.61 -4.63
CA SER A 401 19.20 5.77 -5.07
C SER A 401 20.47 5.37 -5.82
N ALA A 402 20.86 4.09 -5.76
CA ALA A 402 22.03 3.53 -6.44
C ALA A 402 21.76 3.09 -7.89
N PHE A 403 20.72 3.59 -8.54
CA PHE A 403 20.49 3.31 -9.95
C PHE A 403 21.62 3.81 -10.83
N HIS A 404 21.87 3.07 -11.91
CA HIS A 404 22.79 3.47 -12.98
C HIS A 404 22.53 4.92 -13.42
N GLU A 405 23.58 5.66 -13.78
CA GLU A 405 23.47 7.09 -14.14
C GLU A 405 22.48 7.38 -15.26
N ALA A 406 22.26 6.44 -16.19
CA ALA A 406 21.24 6.52 -17.23
C ALA A 406 19.80 6.67 -16.69
N PHE A 407 19.54 6.29 -15.44
CA PHE A 407 18.24 6.41 -14.76
C PHE A 407 18.16 7.64 -13.85
N ARG A 408 19.23 8.40 -13.71
CA ARG A 408 19.22 9.65 -12.95
C ARG A 408 18.56 10.76 -13.76
N GLU A 409 17.93 11.68 -13.07
CA GLU A 409 17.37 12.87 -13.71
C GLU A 409 18.47 13.64 -14.44
N ASP A 410 18.29 13.84 -15.74
CA ASP A 410 19.13 14.75 -16.53
C ASP A 410 18.47 16.13 -16.52
N PRO A 411 19.01 17.09 -15.75
CA PRO A 411 18.42 18.43 -15.67
C PRO A 411 18.46 19.18 -17.02
N SER A 412 19.23 18.70 -17.99
CA SER A 412 19.29 19.24 -19.35
C SER A 412 18.25 18.64 -20.30
N ALA A 413 17.58 17.54 -19.93
CA ALA A 413 16.58 16.89 -20.77
C ALA A 413 15.36 17.79 -20.98
N LYS A 414 15.32 18.45 -22.13
CA LYS A 414 14.23 19.34 -22.56
C LYS A 414 13.16 18.62 -23.37
N SER A 415 13.26 17.33 -23.59
CA SER A 415 12.39 16.58 -24.50
C SER A 415 11.27 15.86 -23.76
N ILE A 416 10.16 15.64 -24.47
CA ILE A 416 9.03 14.77 -24.08
C ILE A 416 9.50 13.33 -23.79
N GLU A 417 10.65 12.95 -24.33
CA GLU A 417 11.20 11.61 -24.15
C GLU A 417 11.71 11.32 -22.75
N GLY A 418 11.91 12.32 -21.92
CA GLY A 418 12.27 12.23 -20.50
C GLY A 418 13.14 11.03 -20.10
N ASN A 419 13.81 11.10 -18.99
CA ASN A 419 14.72 10.04 -18.55
C ASN A 419 14.05 8.68 -18.35
N MET A 420 12.76 8.65 -17.99
CA MET A 420 12.03 7.39 -17.81
C MET A 420 11.79 6.66 -19.13
N ARG A 421 11.48 7.38 -20.21
CA ARG A 421 11.34 6.78 -21.55
C ARG A 421 12.68 6.25 -22.06
N LYS A 422 13.73 7.02 -21.87
CA LYS A 422 15.10 6.61 -22.19
C LYS A 422 15.49 5.36 -21.37
N ALA A 423 15.23 5.36 -20.06
CA ALA A 423 15.48 4.22 -19.20
C ALA A 423 14.69 2.97 -19.64
N PHE A 424 13.43 3.15 -20.06
CA PHE A 424 12.62 2.03 -20.59
C PHE A 424 13.29 1.38 -21.80
N PHE A 425 13.75 2.17 -22.77
CA PHE A 425 14.44 1.62 -23.93
C PHE A 425 15.80 1.01 -23.57
N LEU A 426 16.54 1.62 -22.64
CA LEU A 426 17.82 1.06 -22.15
C LEU A 426 17.63 -0.27 -21.41
N SER A 427 16.47 -0.54 -20.84
CA SER A 427 16.17 -1.83 -20.18
C SER A 427 16.13 -3.01 -21.15
N TYR A 428 16.05 -2.77 -22.46
CA TYR A 428 16.14 -3.80 -23.49
C TYR A 428 17.55 -3.92 -24.10
N ASP A 429 18.48 -3.06 -23.69
CA ASP A 429 19.86 -3.14 -24.15
C ASP A 429 20.61 -4.17 -23.32
N GLY A 430 20.88 -5.33 -23.94
CA GLY A 430 21.58 -6.45 -23.29
C GLY A 430 23.01 -6.13 -22.86
N THR A 431 23.58 -5.02 -23.29
CA THR A 431 24.91 -4.55 -22.85
C THR A 431 24.85 -3.80 -21.52
N LEU A 432 23.67 -3.21 -21.20
CA LEU A 432 23.45 -2.43 -19.99
C LEU A 432 22.68 -3.20 -18.91
N CYS A 433 22.03 -4.31 -19.28
CA CYS A 433 21.20 -5.10 -18.37
C CYS A 433 21.82 -6.46 -18.09
N THR A 434 21.88 -6.82 -16.81
CA THR A 434 22.29 -8.17 -16.39
C THR A 434 21.02 -8.97 -16.10
N TYR A 435 20.82 -10.07 -16.84
CA TYR A 435 19.73 -11.00 -16.58
C TYR A 435 20.11 -11.97 -15.45
N LEU A 436 19.39 -11.91 -14.35
CA LEU A 436 19.61 -12.78 -13.21
C LEU A 436 18.70 -14.01 -13.30
N LYS A 437 19.27 -15.21 -13.13
CA LYS A 437 18.46 -16.43 -13.01
C LYS A 437 17.71 -16.40 -11.69
N MET A 438 16.44 -16.77 -11.69
CA MET A 438 15.67 -16.96 -10.46
C MET A 438 16.37 -17.99 -9.56
N GLY A 439 16.52 -17.67 -8.28
CA GLY A 439 16.97 -18.62 -7.27
C GLY A 439 18.44 -18.54 -6.84
N GLY A 440 19.04 -17.40 -6.69
CA GLY A 440 20.37 -17.31 -6.03
C GLY A 440 21.22 -16.12 -6.41
N SER A 441 20.96 -15.55 -7.54
CA SER A 441 21.76 -14.44 -8.09
C SER A 441 21.31 -13.06 -7.61
N ILE A 442 20.05 -12.93 -7.14
CA ILE A 442 19.48 -11.64 -6.73
C ILE A 442 20.20 -11.08 -5.51
N THR A 443 20.46 -11.93 -4.50
CA THR A 443 21.19 -11.51 -3.29
C THR A 443 22.59 -11.02 -3.64
N LYS A 444 23.28 -11.76 -4.52
CA LYS A 444 24.63 -11.38 -4.97
C LYS A 444 24.63 -10.10 -5.79
N ALA A 445 23.64 -9.90 -6.66
CA ALA A 445 23.51 -8.67 -7.43
C ALA A 445 23.19 -7.45 -6.54
N ILE A 446 22.37 -7.62 -5.51
CA ILE A 446 22.10 -6.59 -4.50
C ILE A 446 23.36 -6.24 -3.70
N GLU A 447 24.13 -7.25 -3.29
CA GLU A 447 25.41 -7.08 -2.59
C GLU A 447 26.47 -6.38 -3.46
N GLU A 448 26.46 -6.65 -4.76
CA GLU A 448 27.36 -6.05 -5.74
C GLU A 448 26.87 -4.69 -6.27
N GLY A 449 25.71 -4.21 -5.81
CA GLY A 449 25.13 -2.93 -6.24
C GLY A 449 24.66 -2.91 -7.70
N LYS A 450 24.28 -4.07 -8.24
CA LYS A 450 23.79 -4.25 -9.61
C LYS A 450 22.28 -4.33 -9.69
#